data_d14edc52cbba9f88c2f64235276ba4f7
#
_entry.id   d14edc52cbba9f88c2f64235276ba4f7
#
_cell.length_a   1.000
_cell.length_b   1.000
_cell.length_c   1.000
_cell.angle_alpha   90.00
_cell.angle_beta   90.00
_cell.angle_gamma   90.00
#
_symmetry.space_group_name_H-M   'P 1'
#
loop_
_entity.id
_entity.type
_entity.pdbx_description
1 polymer ?
#
loop_
_entity_poly.entity_id
_entity_poly.type
_entity_poly.pdbx_seq_one_letter_code
_entity_poly.pdbx_strand_id
1 'polypeptide(L)'
;MAFDLTALSVYTDETSMDLIAKAVLDTDLMSYVDLRSNLSAGTVAINLMDGDLNVADLACGWNPSGDVNFSQVDIVIRDKQVKMDLCPEQLRDYWLSQRMSAAANQESVPFEEVIADYYVKRISKYNEAYLIDGDGTGTGIKDQVTAANGATLSAAPAAWTLANAVEQALNIFDAINEASKDREDLIMIVSPANFNTLRRALVAQNYYHYDQGDGRSFELPGANITVVKTSGLTGSDYVAAGPSSMIVAGTGLEDDSSTVSFFFDKGQDVVKFIAKWRLGVAVSQVDQFGTNGLA
;
A
#
# COMPACT_ATOMS: atom_id res chain seq x y z
N MET A 1 5.44 -40.81 -10.57
CA MET A 1 4.11 -40.21 -10.38
C MET A 1 4.00 -39.12 -11.42
N ALA A 2 2.98 -39.18 -12.26
CA ALA A 2 2.70 -38.10 -13.20
C ALA A 2 2.28 -36.86 -12.40
N PHE A 3 2.75 -35.71 -12.79
CA PHE A 3 2.36 -34.42 -12.22
C PHE A 3 0.87 -34.22 -12.57
N ASP A 4 0.02 -34.08 -11.57
CA ASP A 4 -1.40 -33.86 -11.80
C ASP A 4 -1.68 -32.36 -11.98
N LEU A 5 -1.61 -31.95 -13.24
CA LEU A 5 -1.89 -30.55 -13.65
C LEU A 5 -3.39 -30.20 -13.58
N THR A 6 -4.25 -31.21 -13.48
CA THR A 6 -5.70 -31.00 -13.34
C THR A 6 -6.02 -30.46 -11.95
N ALA A 7 -5.32 -30.93 -10.91
CA ALA A 7 -5.47 -30.44 -9.54
C ALA A 7 -5.09 -28.95 -9.42
N LEU A 8 -4.07 -28.50 -10.17
CA LEU A 8 -3.64 -27.10 -10.17
C LEU A 8 -4.69 -26.16 -10.78
N SER A 9 -5.33 -26.57 -11.89
CA SER A 9 -6.40 -25.76 -12.51
C SER A 9 -7.65 -25.70 -11.62
N VAL A 10 -8.05 -26.81 -11.02
CA VAL A 10 -9.20 -26.87 -10.09
C VAL A 10 -8.95 -25.98 -8.87
N TYR A 11 -7.75 -26.07 -8.28
CA TYR A 11 -7.40 -25.22 -7.12
C TYR A 11 -7.53 -23.72 -7.45
N THR A 12 -7.05 -23.28 -8.59
CA THR A 12 -7.12 -21.87 -8.98
C THR A 12 -8.52 -21.43 -9.40
N ASP A 13 -9.31 -22.28 -10.00
CA ASP A 13 -10.71 -21.97 -10.33
C ASP A 13 -11.56 -21.77 -9.06
N GLU A 14 -11.28 -22.53 -7.99
CA GLU A 14 -11.99 -22.41 -6.72
C GLU A 14 -11.49 -21.26 -5.83
N THR A 15 -10.21 -20.90 -5.91
CA THR A 15 -9.56 -19.96 -4.98
C THR A 15 -9.06 -18.68 -5.62
N SER A 16 -9.33 -18.43 -6.90
CA SER A 16 -8.75 -17.30 -7.66
C SER A 16 -9.05 -15.94 -7.04
N MET A 17 -10.28 -15.69 -6.60
CA MET A 17 -10.68 -14.44 -5.95
C MET A 17 -9.99 -14.26 -4.59
N ASP A 18 -9.90 -15.31 -3.79
CA ASP A 18 -9.25 -15.28 -2.48
C ASP A 18 -7.75 -15.02 -2.60
N LEU A 19 -7.09 -15.58 -3.62
CA LEU A 19 -5.67 -15.35 -3.87
C LEU A 19 -5.39 -13.90 -4.26
N ILE A 20 -6.23 -13.28 -5.08
CA ILE A 20 -6.07 -11.88 -5.44
C ILE A 20 -6.41 -10.97 -4.26
N ALA A 21 -7.50 -11.24 -3.55
CA ALA A 21 -7.85 -10.51 -2.34
C ALA A 21 -6.68 -10.54 -1.34
N LYS A 22 -6.10 -11.71 -1.10
CA LYS A 22 -4.90 -11.87 -0.27
C LYS A 22 -3.72 -11.07 -0.82
N ALA A 23 -3.46 -11.08 -2.13
CA ALA A 23 -2.36 -10.36 -2.75
C ALA A 23 -2.51 -8.83 -2.66
N VAL A 24 -3.73 -8.31 -2.70
CA VAL A 24 -4.03 -6.88 -2.58
C VAL A 24 -4.03 -6.45 -1.12
N LEU A 25 -4.66 -7.22 -0.23
CA LEU A 25 -4.82 -6.88 1.18
C LEU A 25 -3.59 -7.17 2.04
N ASP A 26 -2.69 -8.06 1.60
CA ASP A 26 -1.45 -8.41 2.33
C ASP A 26 -0.33 -7.36 2.16
N THR A 27 -0.64 -6.18 1.62
CA THR A 27 0.30 -5.06 1.58
C THR A 27 0.28 -4.29 2.89
N ASP A 28 1.45 -3.97 3.42
CA ASP A 28 1.58 -3.26 4.70
C ASP A 28 0.81 -1.93 4.70
N LEU A 29 0.81 -1.22 3.56
CA LEU A 29 0.16 0.08 3.42
C LEU A 29 -1.38 -0.02 3.29
N MET A 30 -1.93 -1.06 2.65
CA MET A 30 -3.38 -1.19 2.41
C MET A 30 -4.21 -1.28 3.69
N SER A 31 -3.62 -1.75 4.79
CA SER A 31 -4.31 -1.81 6.09
C SER A 31 -4.57 -0.44 6.72
N TYR A 32 -3.89 0.60 6.21
CA TYR A 32 -4.00 1.98 6.74
C TYR A 32 -4.76 2.93 5.82
N VAL A 33 -4.95 2.60 4.54
CA VAL A 33 -5.62 3.47 3.57
C VAL A 33 -7.10 3.14 3.42
N ASP A 34 -7.89 4.12 2.93
CA ASP A 34 -9.31 3.89 2.61
C ASP A 34 -9.43 3.05 1.34
N LEU A 35 -9.83 1.78 1.50
CA LEU A 35 -9.98 0.85 0.39
C LEU A 35 -11.39 0.88 -0.18
N ARG A 36 -11.51 1.25 -1.45
CA ARG A 36 -12.78 1.19 -2.21
C ARG A 36 -12.75 0.04 -3.19
N SER A 37 -13.62 -0.93 -2.97
CA SER A 37 -13.83 -2.07 -3.86
C SER A 37 -14.83 -1.74 -4.98
N ASN A 38 -14.94 -2.63 -5.99
CA ASN A 38 -15.91 -2.55 -7.08
C ASN A 38 -15.81 -1.34 -8.01
N LEU A 39 -14.62 -0.79 -8.18
CA LEU A 39 -14.40 0.29 -9.12
C LEU A 39 -14.05 -0.26 -10.52
N SER A 40 -14.72 0.28 -11.55
CA SER A 40 -14.40 -0.06 -12.94
C SER A 40 -13.07 0.57 -13.38
N ALA A 41 -12.40 -0.05 -14.36
CA ALA A 41 -11.21 0.57 -14.95
C ALA A 41 -11.55 1.92 -15.60
N GLY A 42 -10.65 2.86 -15.45
CA GLY A 42 -10.79 4.23 -15.94
C GLY A 42 -10.65 5.26 -14.83
N THR A 43 -11.15 6.45 -15.08
CA THR A 43 -11.16 7.54 -14.10
C THR A 43 -12.48 7.53 -13.34
N VAL A 44 -12.40 7.46 -12.02
CA VAL A 44 -13.55 7.53 -11.12
C VAL A 44 -13.40 8.78 -10.25
N ALA A 45 -14.43 9.63 -10.23
CA ALA A 45 -14.42 10.84 -9.42
C ALA A 45 -14.80 10.53 -7.97
N ILE A 46 -13.98 11.02 -7.04
CA ILE A 46 -14.25 11.03 -5.61
C ILE A 46 -14.76 12.43 -5.27
N ASN A 47 -16.01 12.52 -4.82
CA ASN A 47 -16.59 13.78 -4.41
C ASN A 47 -16.11 14.16 -3.01
N LEU A 48 -15.62 15.39 -2.89
CA LEU A 48 -15.23 16.02 -1.64
C LEU A 48 -16.20 17.15 -1.33
N MET A 49 -16.53 17.27 -0.07
CA MET A 49 -17.32 18.38 0.45
C MET A 49 -16.49 19.09 1.52
N ASP A 50 -16.26 20.35 1.28
CA ASP A 50 -15.59 21.26 2.22
C ASP A 50 -16.53 22.43 2.50
N GLY A 51 -16.58 22.91 3.74
CA GLY A 51 -17.47 24.00 4.08
C GLY A 51 -17.21 24.56 5.47
N ASP A 52 -17.26 25.88 5.53
CA ASP A 52 -17.22 26.60 6.79
C ASP A 52 -18.61 26.73 7.41
N LEU A 53 -18.76 26.21 8.62
CA LEU A 53 -19.96 26.40 9.42
C LEU A 53 -19.80 27.69 10.27
N ASN A 54 -20.46 28.75 9.86
CA ASN A 54 -20.50 29.97 10.66
C ASN A 54 -21.67 29.92 11.64
N VAL A 55 -21.40 29.76 12.91
CA VAL A 55 -22.41 29.78 13.99
C VAL A 55 -22.62 31.23 14.43
N ALA A 56 -23.83 31.74 14.21
CA ALA A 56 -24.22 33.09 14.67
C ALA A 56 -25.19 33.00 15.85
N ASP A 57 -25.29 34.06 16.62
CA ASP A 57 -26.27 34.18 17.69
C ASP A 57 -27.69 34.17 17.14
N LEU A 58 -28.64 33.67 17.93
CA LEU A 58 -30.04 33.57 17.55
C LEU A 58 -30.64 34.97 17.23
N ALA A 59 -30.97 35.16 15.96
CA ALA A 59 -31.61 36.38 15.47
C ALA A 59 -32.87 36.04 14.67
N CYS A 60 -33.84 36.95 14.66
CA CYS A 60 -35.03 36.79 13.80
C CYS A 60 -34.68 37.08 12.34
N GLY A 61 -35.05 36.16 11.44
CA GLY A 61 -34.84 36.28 10.01
C GLY A 61 -33.95 35.14 9.45
N TRP A 62 -33.97 34.99 8.13
CA TRP A 62 -33.12 34.04 7.41
C TRP A 62 -31.87 34.76 6.88
N ASN A 63 -30.78 34.65 7.61
CA ASN A 63 -29.48 35.18 7.21
C ASN A 63 -28.47 34.03 7.10
N PRO A 64 -28.39 33.37 5.94
CA PRO A 64 -27.41 32.28 5.78
C PRO A 64 -26.00 32.87 5.85
N SER A 65 -25.16 32.26 6.68
CA SER A 65 -23.75 32.54 6.76
C SER A 65 -23.02 31.19 6.74
N GLY A 66 -22.01 31.10 5.92
CA GLY A 66 -21.29 29.86 5.64
C GLY A 66 -21.35 29.50 4.16
N ASP A 67 -20.32 28.83 3.69
CA ASP A 67 -20.21 28.36 2.31
C ASP A 67 -19.92 26.86 2.29
N VAL A 68 -20.48 26.16 1.34
CA VAL A 68 -20.24 24.73 1.12
C VAL A 68 -19.69 24.55 -0.28
N ASN A 69 -18.44 24.14 -0.35
CA ASN A 69 -17.74 23.90 -1.61
C ASN A 69 -17.72 22.40 -1.92
N PHE A 70 -18.10 22.06 -3.13
CA PHE A 70 -17.98 20.71 -3.66
C PHE A 70 -16.81 20.66 -4.63
N SER A 71 -15.87 19.76 -4.39
CA SER A 71 -14.76 19.49 -5.27
C SER A 71 -14.69 18.00 -5.63
N GLN A 72 -13.93 17.66 -6.65
CA GLN A 72 -13.77 16.28 -7.10
C GLN A 72 -12.27 15.98 -7.26
N VAL A 73 -11.87 14.80 -6.83
CA VAL A 73 -10.55 14.23 -7.10
C VAL A 73 -10.72 12.95 -7.90
N ASP A 74 -9.96 12.84 -8.96
CA ASP A 74 -10.04 11.69 -9.85
C ASP A 74 -9.06 10.59 -9.42
N ILE A 75 -9.60 9.39 -9.16
CA ILE A 75 -8.78 8.18 -9.03
C ILE A 75 -8.67 7.47 -10.37
N VAL A 76 -7.45 7.24 -10.83
CA VAL A 76 -7.19 6.51 -12.08
C VAL A 76 -6.94 5.04 -11.79
N ILE A 77 -7.91 4.20 -12.15
CA ILE A 77 -7.84 2.75 -11.95
C ILE A 77 -7.38 2.08 -13.24
N ARG A 78 -6.34 1.27 -13.15
CA ARG A 78 -5.75 0.59 -14.28
C ARG A 78 -5.82 -0.93 -14.14
N ASP A 79 -6.10 -1.60 -15.24
CA ASP A 79 -5.98 -3.06 -15.33
C ASP A 79 -4.51 -3.46 -15.31
N LYS A 80 -4.18 -4.40 -14.45
CA LYS A 80 -2.86 -5.01 -14.33
C LYS A 80 -2.95 -6.48 -14.71
N GLN A 81 -1.90 -7.01 -15.32
CA GLN A 81 -1.80 -8.43 -15.64
C GLN A 81 -0.37 -8.93 -15.47
N VAL A 82 -0.25 -10.17 -15.02
CA VAL A 82 0.99 -10.95 -15.04
C VAL A 82 0.74 -12.19 -15.87
N LYS A 83 1.68 -12.50 -16.75
CA LYS A 83 1.70 -13.74 -17.54
C LYS A 83 3.08 -14.35 -17.38
N MET A 84 3.14 -15.61 -17.01
CA MET A 84 4.39 -16.33 -16.78
C MET A 84 4.27 -17.76 -17.29
N ASP A 85 5.38 -18.28 -17.77
CA ASP A 85 5.53 -19.67 -18.22
C ASP A 85 6.38 -20.42 -17.20
N LEU A 86 5.95 -21.61 -16.82
CA LEU A 86 6.61 -22.49 -15.86
C LEU A 86 6.94 -23.82 -16.56
N CYS A 87 8.21 -24.21 -16.54
CA CYS A 87 8.63 -25.51 -17.05
C CYS A 87 8.32 -26.62 -16.01
N PRO A 88 7.46 -27.60 -16.32
CA PRO A 88 7.06 -28.64 -15.38
C PRO A 88 8.24 -29.49 -14.89
N GLU A 89 9.25 -29.74 -15.76
CA GLU A 89 10.40 -30.55 -15.39
C GLU A 89 11.30 -29.88 -14.35
N GLN A 90 11.55 -28.55 -14.48
CA GLN A 90 12.32 -27.80 -13.50
C GLN A 90 11.61 -27.72 -12.14
N LEU A 91 10.28 -27.58 -12.17
CA LEU A 91 9.47 -27.59 -10.97
C LEU A 91 9.52 -28.94 -10.25
N ARG A 92 9.45 -30.03 -11.02
CA ARG A 92 9.51 -31.40 -10.47
C ARG A 92 10.84 -31.66 -9.76
N ASP A 93 11.97 -31.26 -10.35
CA ASP A 93 13.29 -31.47 -9.78
C ASP A 93 13.49 -30.65 -8.49
N TYR A 94 13.02 -29.41 -8.48
CA TYR A 94 13.07 -28.55 -7.29
C TYR A 94 12.18 -29.10 -6.16
N TRP A 95 10.97 -29.55 -6.47
CA TRP A 95 10.03 -30.12 -5.51
C TRP A 95 10.52 -31.45 -4.94
N LEU A 96 11.05 -32.32 -5.78
CA LEU A 96 11.65 -33.57 -5.34
C LEU A 96 12.83 -33.36 -4.41
N SER A 97 13.68 -32.38 -4.68
CA SER A 97 14.83 -32.05 -3.81
C SER A 97 14.37 -31.54 -2.44
N GLN A 98 13.32 -30.75 -2.37
CA GLN A 98 12.74 -30.29 -1.10
C GLN A 98 12.06 -31.41 -0.32
N ARG A 99 11.33 -32.31 -0.98
CA ARG A 99 10.71 -33.49 -0.33
C ARG A 99 11.76 -34.47 0.20
N MET A 100 12.87 -34.60 -0.45
CA MET A 100 13.97 -35.46 0.03
C MET A 100 14.74 -34.88 1.22
N SER A 101 14.73 -33.55 1.37
CA SER A 101 15.36 -32.87 2.52
C SER A 101 14.45 -32.75 3.74
N ALA A 102 13.13 -32.84 3.56
CA ALA A 102 12.18 -32.84 4.65
C ALA A 102 12.07 -34.26 5.25
N ALA A 103 12.48 -34.42 6.49
CA ALA A 103 12.40 -35.68 7.23
C ALA A 103 10.97 -36.27 7.20
N ALA A 104 10.87 -37.57 7.15
CA ALA A 104 9.76 -38.45 6.81
C ALA A 104 8.39 -38.26 7.52
N ASN A 105 8.08 -37.15 8.16
CA ASN A 105 6.87 -36.92 8.94
C ASN A 105 6.17 -35.58 8.68
N GLN A 106 6.46 -34.87 7.59
CA GLN A 106 5.67 -33.68 7.23
C GLN A 106 4.52 -34.08 6.31
N GLU A 107 3.30 -33.70 6.69
CA GLU A 107 2.13 -33.63 5.82
C GLU A 107 2.51 -33.00 4.49
N SER A 108 2.13 -33.63 3.39
CA SER A 108 2.46 -33.14 2.04
C SER A 108 1.72 -31.82 1.83
N VAL A 109 2.42 -30.69 1.96
CA VAL A 109 1.90 -29.39 1.52
C VAL A 109 1.61 -29.51 0.03
N PRO A 110 0.38 -29.18 -0.44
CA PRO A 110 0.06 -29.22 -1.85
C PRO A 110 1.03 -28.32 -2.64
N PHE A 111 1.53 -28.82 -3.74
CA PHE A 111 2.45 -28.07 -4.61
C PHE A 111 1.83 -26.77 -5.12
N GLU A 112 0.52 -26.82 -5.39
CA GLU A 112 -0.33 -25.75 -5.86
C GLU A 112 -0.32 -24.57 -4.90
N GLU A 113 -0.46 -24.82 -3.61
CA GLU A 113 -0.45 -23.79 -2.57
C GLU A 113 0.88 -23.08 -2.47
N VAL A 114 2.00 -23.81 -2.57
CA VAL A 114 3.35 -23.22 -2.50
C VAL A 114 3.60 -22.27 -3.67
N ILE A 115 3.19 -22.65 -4.88
CA ILE A 115 3.33 -21.79 -6.06
C ILE A 115 2.41 -20.57 -5.95
N ALA A 116 1.16 -20.76 -5.57
CA ALA A 116 0.20 -19.69 -5.41
C ALA A 116 0.69 -18.67 -4.38
N ASP A 117 1.13 -19.10 -3.21
CA ASP A 117 1.69 -18.23 -2.16
C ASP A 117 2.95 -17.47 -2.62
N TYR A 118 3.81 -18.09 -3.41
CA TYR A 118 4.99 -17.42 -3.95
C TYR A 118 4.60 -16.25 -4.87
N TYR A 119 3.61 -16.46 -5.75
CA TYR A 119 3.17 -15.41 -6.66
C TYR A 119 2.35 -14.33 -5.95
N VAL A 120 1.49 -14.70 -5.01
CA VAL A 120 0.74 -13.77 -4.17
C VAL A 120 1.68 -12.76 -3.50
N LYS A 121 2.75 -13.23 -2.87
CA LYS A 121 3.75 -12.35 -2.22
C LYS A 121 4.46 -11.42 -3.20
N ARG A 122 4.71 -11.86 -4.43
CA ARG A 122 5.33 -11.01 -5.45
C ARG A 122 4.36 -9.96 -6.00
N ILE A 123 3.11 -10.33 -6.20
CA ILE A 123 2.05 -9.40 -6.62
C ILE A 123 1.81 -8.37 -5.53
N SER A 124 1.72 -8.78 -4.25
CA SER A 124 1.59 -7.89 -3.10
C SER A 124 2.73 -6.85 -3.05
N LYS A 125 3.97 -7.29 -3.20
CA LYS A 125 5.12 -6.36 -3.25
C LYS A 125 5.05 -5.38 -4.43
N TYR A 126 4.61 -5.84 -5.60
CA TYR A 126 4.41 -4.97 -6.76
C TYR A 126 3.30 -3.95 -6.51
N ASN A 127 2.18 -4.38 -5.91
CA ASN A 127 1.07 -3.51 -5.59
C ASN A 127 1.48 -2.41 -4.61
N GLU A 128 2.28 -2.75 -3.60
CA GLU A 128 2.80 -1.77 -2.64
C GLU A 128 3.71 -0.73 -3.33
N ALA A 129 4.60 -1.18 -4.21
CA ALA A 129 5.41 -0.26 -5.01
C ALA A 129 4.55 0.62 -5.94
N TYR A 130 3.50 0.04 -6.54
CA TYR A 130 2.59 0.77 -7.40
C TYR A 130 1.77 1.84 -6.67
N LEU A 131 1.34 1.58 -5.44
CA LEU A 131 0.65 2.59 -4.62
C LEU A 131 1.55 3.81 -4.36
N ILE A 132 2.84 3.59 -4.17
CA ILE A 132 3.80 4.67 -3.90
C ILE A 132 4.23 5.38 -5.17
N ASP A 133 4.77 4.66 -6.15
CA ASP A 133 5.38 5.23 -7.37
C ASP A 133 4.39 5.37 -8.53
N GLY A 134 3.22 4.71 -8.45
CA GLY A 134 2.24 4.72 -9.54
C GLY A 134 2.74 4.02 -10.79
N ASP A 135 2.38 4.57 -11.94
CA ASP A 135 2.80 4.12 -13.27
C ASP A 135 3.79 5.07 -13.95
N GLY A 136 4.37 5.99 -13.20
CA GLY A 136 5.27 7.03 -13.70
C GLY A 136 4.56 8.20 -14.41
N THR A 137 3.23 8.27 -14.35
CA THR A 137 2.42 9.37 -14.94
C THR A 137 1.72 10.23 -13.88
N GLY A 138 2.28 10.30 -12.66
CA GLY A 138 1.74 11.14 -11.59
C GLY A 138 0.59 10.51 -10.80
N THR A 139 0.47 9.18 -10.84
CA THR A 139 -0.64 8.46 -10.19
C THR A 139 -0.28 7.86 -8.83
N GLY A 140 1.00 7.83 -8.44
CA GLY A 140 1.46 7.33 -7.15
C GLY A 140 1.31 8.34 -6.01
N ILE A 141 1.31 7.87 -4.77
CA ILE A 141 1.29 8.75 -3.59
C ILE A 141 2.47 9.72 -3.62
N LYS A 142 3.66 9.25 -4.00
CA LYS A 142 4.88 10.05 -4.08
C LYS A 142 4.74 11.21 -5.09
N ASP A 143 4.09 10.97 -6.23
CA ASP A 143 3.89 11.98 -7.26
C ASP A 143 2.77 12.98 -6.90
N GLN A 144 1.76 12.53 -6.15
CA GLN A 144 0.63 13.35 -5.74
C GLN A 144 0.98 14.22 -4.53
N VAL A 145 1.66 13.67 -3.52
CA VAL A 145 2.01 14.42 -2.29
C VAL A 145 3.35 15.13 -2.48
N THR A 146 3.29 16.23 -3.22
CA THR A 146 4.44 17.10 -3.50
C THR A 146 4.11 18.56 -3.14
N ALA A 147 5.12 19.36 -2.93
CA ALA A 147 4.93 20.79 -2.70
C ALA A 147 4.26 21.50 -3.89
N ALA A 148 4.49 21.01 -5.11
CA ALA A 148 3.84 21.55 -6.32
C ALA A 148 2.33 21.33 -6.33
N ASN A 149 1.85 20.27 -5.67
CA ASN A 149 0.44 19.92 -5.56
C ASN A 149 -0.21 20.41 -4.24
N GLY A 150 0.53 21.16 -3.42
CA GLY A 150 0.00 21.78 -2.21
C GLY A 150 0.43 21.15 -0.89
N ALA A 151 1.20 20.04 -0.90
CA ALA A 151 1.76 19.48 0.34
C ALA A 151 2.79 20.45 0.96
N THR A 152 2.84 20.48 2.29
CA THR A 152 3.78 21.33 3.00
C THR A 152 5.15 20.66 3.13
N LEU A 153 6.21 21.35 2.74
CA LEU A 153 7.58 20.86 2.94
C LEU A 153 8.01 21.00 4.40
N SER A 154 8.67 19.96 4.92
CA SER A 154 9.30 19.99 6.23
C SER A 154 10.47 21.00 6.28
N ALA A 155 10.78 21.49 7.49
CA ALA A 155 11.92 22.35 7.69
C ALA A 155 13.24 21.60 7.44
N ALA A 156 14.14 22.17 6.62
CA ALA A 156 15.48 21.66 6.34
C ALA A 156 15.54 20.15 6.03
N PRO A 157 14.87 19.67 4.96
CA PRO A 157 14.82 18.25 4.64
C PRO A 157 16.22 17.69 4.35
N ALA A 158 16.54 16.56 4.96
CA ALA A 158 17.83 15.88 4.80
C ALA A 158 17.65 14.36 4.87
N ALA A 159 18.58 13.63 4.28
CA ALA A 159 18.63 12.16 4.42
C ALA A 159 18.78 11.77 5.91
N TRP A 160 18.08 10.69 6.29
CA TRP A 160 18.01 10.30 7.70
C TRP A 160 19.29 9.59 8.15
N THR A 161 19.83 10.07 9.25
CA THR A 161 20.98 9.49 9.95
C THR A 161 20.60 9.21 11.40
N LEU A 162 21.41 8.45 12.13
CA LEU A 162 21.17 8.21 13.56
C LEU A 162 21.11 9.48 14.41
N ALA A 163 21.79 10.57 13.96
CA ALA A 163 21.84 11.83 14.69
C ALA A 163 20.59 12.71 14.45
N ASN A 164 20.00 12.67 13.24
CA ASN A 164 18.94 13.61 12.84
C ASN A 164 17.57 12.96 12.60
N ALA A 165 17.48 11.62 12.60
CA ALA A 165 16.24 10.94 12.19
C ALA A 165 15.01 11.33 13.04
N VAL A 166 15.17 11.52 14.34
CA VAL A 166 14.06 11.93 15.23
C VAL A 166 13.64 13.37 14.93
N GLU A 167 14.61 14.28 14.77
CA GLU A 167 14.36 15.68 14.43
C GLU A 167 13.67 15.79 13.06
N GLN A 168 14.15 15.06 12.05
CA GLN A 168 13.54 15.03 10.72
C GLN A 168 12.10 14.48 10.74
N ALA A 169 11.84 13.43 11.52
CA ALA A 169 10.49 12.88 11.68
C ALA A 169 9.54 13.91 12.34
N LEU A 170 9.99 14.60 13.37
CA LEU A 170 9.20 15.67 14.03
C LEU A 170 8.99 16.87 13.10
N ASN A 171 9.99 17.27 12.32
CA ASN A 171 9.85 18.36 11.34
C ASN A 171 8.81 18.03 10.24
N ILE A 172 8.70 16.75 9.85
CA ILE A 172 7.67 16.30 8.90
C ILE A 172 6.29 16.31 9.56
N PHE A 173 6.19 15.89 10.82
CA PHE A 173 4.95 16.00 11.59
C PHE A 173 4.52 17.48 11.75
N ASP A 174 5.46 18.38 12.03
CA ASP A 174 5.18 19.82 12.14
C ASP A 174 4.73 20.45 10.82
N ALA A 175 5.13 19.87 9.69
CA ALA A 175 4.69 20.28 8.36
C ALA A 175 3.25 19.86 8.02
N ILE A 176 2.64 18.94 8.77
CA ILE A 176 1.22 18.61 8.61
C ILE A 176 0.36 19.84 8.92
N ASN A 177 -0.72 20.03 8.16
CA ASN A 177 -1.68 21.11 8.43
C ASN A 177 -2.21 21.04 9.87
N GLU A 178 -2.22 22.19 10.56
CA GLU A 178 -2.58 22.26 11.97
C GLU A 178 -4.00 21.74 12.26
N ALA A 179 -4.93 21.94 11.33
CA ALA A 179 -6.29 21.41 11.43
C ALA A 179 -6.35 19.86 11.43
N SER A 180 -5.31 19.20 10.94
CA SER A 180 -5.23 17.74 10.89
C SER A 180 -4.40 17.12 12.02
N LYS A 181 -3.64 17.91 12.79
CA LYS A 181 -2.74 17.39 13.83
C LYS A 181 -3.46 16.67 14.99
N ASP A 182 -4.71 17.06 15.27
CA ASP A 182 -5.51 16.46 16.33
C ASP A 182 -6.22 15.14 15.92
N ARG A 183 -6.02 14.70 14.68
CA ARG A 183 -6.65 13.47 14.18
C ARG A 183 -5.92 12.23 14.71
N GLU A 184 -6.70 11.16 14.92
CA GLU A 184 -6.19 9.86 15.37
C GLU A 184 -5.66 8.99 14.21
N ASP A 185 -6.00 9.35 12.96
CA ASP A 185 -5.68 8.58 11.76
C ASP A 185 -4.40 9.05 11.03
N LEU A 186 -3.51 9.71 11.74
CA LEU A 186 -2.25 10.19 11.16
C LEU A 186 -1.26 9.06 10.95
N ILE A 187 -0.75 8.97 9.72
CA ILE A 187 0.31 8.03 9.35
C ILE A 187 1.51 8.75 8.73
N MET A 188 2.69 8.22 8.97
CA MET A 188 3.93 8.62 8.32
C MET A 188 4.48 7.43 7.53
N ILE A 189 4.55 7.57 6.22
CA ILE A 189 5.01 6.52 5.31
C ILE A 189 6.51 6.68 5.12
N VAL A 190 7.29 5.65 5.45
CA VAL A 190 8.74 5.68 5.41
C VAL A 190 9.34 4.45 4.73
N SER A 191 10.55 4.58 4.19
CA SER A 191 11.30 3.45 3.66
C SER A 191 11.77 2.49 4.77
N PRO A 192 12.01 1.20 4.48
CA PRO A 192 12.51 0.25 5.48
C PRO A 192 13.84 0.67 6.11
N ALA A 193 14.70 1.37 5.35
CA ALA A 193 15.97 1.88 5.83
C ALA A 193 15.76 3.01 6.85
N ASN A 194 14.93 3.99 6.50
CA ASN A 194 14.62 5.12 7.39
C ASN A 194 13.87 4.67 8.64
N PHE A 195 12.95 3.70 8.52
CA PHE A 195 12.26 3.10 9.66
C PHE A 195 13.24 2.49 10.67
N ASN A 196 14.20 1.68 10.19
CA ASN A 196 15.20 1.08 11.06
C ASN A 196 16.16 2.13 11.66
N THR A 197 16.52 3.18 10.89
CA THR A 197 17.36 4.27 11.36
C THR A 197 16.66 5.05 12.47
N LEU A 198 15.36 5.35 12.30
CA LEU A 198 14.55 6.05 13.31
C LEU A 198 14.44 5.23 14.59
N ARG A 199 14.15 3.91 14.50
CA ARG A 199 14.11 3.05 15.70
C ARG A 199 15.43 3.01 16.45
N ARG A 200 16.57 2.94 15.75
CA ARG A 200 17.89 2.99 16.37
C ARG A 200 18.18 4.36 17.00
N ALA A 201 17.75 5.45 16.36
CA ALA A 201 17.91 6.79 16.90
C ALA A 201 17.11 7.00 18.19
N LEU A 202 15.87 6.49 18.25
CA LEU A 202 15.04 6.50 19.46
C LEU A 202 15.71 5.74 20.62
N VAL A 203 16.26 4.57 20.35
CA VAL A 203 17.01 3.80 21.36
C VAL A 203 18.25 4.56 21.83
N ALA A 204 19.00 5.19 20.91
CA ALA A 204 20.20 5.97 21.23
C ALA A 204 19.88 7.21 22.09
N GLN A 205 18.70 7.78 21.95
CA GLN A 205 18.22 8.93 22.73
C GLN A 205 17.51 8.54 24.04
N ASN A 206 17.57 7.28 24.45
CA ASN A 206 16.98 6.74 25.69
C ASN A 206 15.44 6.76 25.74
N TYR A 207 14.75 6.70 24.63
CA TYR A 207 13.30 6.52 24.58
C TYR A 207 12.92 5.04 24.79
N TYR A 208 13.34 4.43 25.91
CA TYR A 208 13.14 3.00 26.19
C TYR A 208 11.70 2.56 26.46
N HIS A 209 10.81 3.52 26.71
CA HIS A 209 9.43 3.24 27.11
C HIS A 209 8.42 3.35 25.97
N TYR A 210 8.89 3.62 24.75
CA TYR A 210 7.97 3.61 23.61
C TYR A 210 7.61 2.16 23.23
N ASP A 211 6.39 1.96 22.79
CA ASP A 211 5.95 0.68 22.26
C ASP A 211 6.70 0.38 20.96
N GLN A 212 7.37 -0.78 20.92
CA GLN A 212 8.16 -1.18 19.75
C GLN A 212 7.28 -1.64 18.58
N GLY A 213 5.95 -1.73 18.78
CA GLY A 213 5.02 -2.23 17.80
C GLY A 213 5.35 -3.66 17.31
N ASP A 214 4.70 -4.08 16.25
CA ASP A 214 4.85 -5.41 15.64
C ASP A 214 6.03 -5.54 14.65
N GLY A 215 6.86 -4.49 14.52
CA GLY A 215 7.97 -4.41 13.56
C GLY A 215 7.57 -3.88 12.17
N ARG A 216 6.29 -3.63 11.93
CA ARG A 216 5.78 -2.99 10.69
C ARG A 216 5.42 -1.52 10.91
N SER A 217 4.93 -1.20 12.10
CA SER A 217 4.56 0.15 12.51
C SER A 217 4.91 0.40 13.98
N PHE A 218 5.01 1.65 14.35
CA PHE A 218 5.09 2.11 15.74
C PHE A 218 4.62 3.55 15.85
N GLU A 219 4.20 3.95 17.03
CA GLU A 219 3.80 5.34 17.32
C GLU A 219 5.04 6.18 17.65
N LEU A 220 5.15 7.36 17.02
CA LEU A 220 6.29 8.27 17.21
C LEU A 220 6.19 8.96 18.57
N PRO A 221 7.17 8.81 19.49
CA PRO A 221 7.16 9.50 20.76
C PRO A 221 7.19 11.02 20.59
N GLY A 222 6.24 11.70 21.21
CA GLY A 222 6.11 13.17 21.13
C GLY A 222 5.23 13.68 19.98
N ALA A 223 4.66 12.79 19.18
CA ALA A 223 3.71 13.12 18.13
C ALA A 223 2.62 12.04 18.07
N ASN A 224 1.37 12.44 17.82
CA ASN A 224 0.25 11.50 17.65
C ASN A 224 0.24 10.98 16.20
N ILE A 225 1.26 10.23 15.80
CA ILE A 225 1.40 9.72 14.44
C ILE A 225 1.98 8.32 14.41
N THR A 226 1.38 7.44 13.63
CA THR A 226 1.86 6.08 13.42
C THR A 226 2.85 6.05 12.25
N VAL A 227 4.08 5.64 12.52
CA VAL A 227 5.11 5.44 11.48
C VAL A 227 4.92 4.07 10.85
N VAL A 228 4.66 4.04 9.56
CA VAL A 228 4.40 2.82 8.77
C VAL A 228 5.54 2.60 7.78
N LYS A 229 6.10 1.39 7.84
CA LYS A 229 7.14 0.95 6.90
C LYS A 229 6.48 0.43 5.62
N THR A 230 6.94 0.90 4.44
CA THR A 230 6.51 0.37 3.16
C THR A 230 7.67 -0.11 2.31
N SER A 231 7.53 -1.27 1.69
CA SER A 231 8.53 -1.81 0.76
C SER A 231 8.57 -1.02 -0.56
N GLY A 232 7.52 -0.29 -0.88
CA GLY A 232 7.44 0.57 -2.07
C GLY A 232 8.44 1.72 -2.07
N LEU A 233 8.90 2.18 -0.90
CA LEU A 233 9.93 3.21 -0.77
C LEU A 233 11.36 2.66 -0.65
N THR A 234 11.60 1.40 -1.01
CA THR A 234 12.94 0.81 -0.90
C THR A 234 13.95 1.56 -1.78
N GLY A 235 14.97 2.15 -1.16
CA GLY A 235 16.01 2.92 -1.86
C GLY A 235 15.65 4.39 -2.10
N SER A 236 14.52 4.88 -1.60
CA SER A 236 14.11 6.28 -1.62
C SER A 236 14.19 6.89 -0.21
N ASP A 237 14.61 8.13 -0.14
CA ASP A 237 14.59 8.93 1.10
C ASP A 237 13.28 9.74 1.25
N TYR A 238 12.34 9.55 0.34
CA TYR A 238 11.03 10.19 0.40
C TYR A 238 10.27 9.76 1.66
N VAL A 239 9.65 10.74 2.31
CA VAL A 239 8.76 10.54 3.46
C VAL A 239 7.57 11.47 3.30
N ALA A 240 6.39 10.94 3.52
CA ALA A 240 5.14 11.69 3.58
C ALA A 240 4.38 11.37 4.86
N ALA A 241 3.71 12.35 5.43
CA ALA A 241 2.90 12.21 6.63
C ALA A 241 1.57 12.95 6.46
N GLY A 242 0.49 12.34 6.91
CA GLY A 242 -0.84 12.93 6.84
C GLY A 242 -1.95 11.95 7.22
N PRO A 243 -3.23 12.36 7.11
CA PRO A 243 -4.36 11.50 7.45
C PRO A 243 -4.49 10.31 6.50
N SER A 244 -4.57 9.11 7.06
CA SER A 244 -4.70 7.86 6.29
C SER A 244 -6.02 7.76 5.53
N SER A 245 -7.09 8.29 6.07
CA SER A 245 -8.42 8.34 5.44
C SER A 245 -8.48 9.19 4.16
N MET A 246 -7.49 10.08 3.96
CA MET A 246 -7.38 10.90 2.75
C MET A 246 -6.62 10.20 1.61
N ILE A 247 -6.01 9.06 1.89
CA ILE A 247 -5.40 8.20 0.87
C ILE A 247 -6.43 7.14 0.48
N VAL A 248 -6.92 7.20 -0.74
CA VAL A 248 -7.94 6.27 -1.24
C VAL A 248 -7.32 5.33 -2.24
N ALA A 249 -7.37 4.04 -1.95
CA ALA A 249 -6.98 2.98 -2.87
C ALA A 249 -8.23 2.37 -3.52
N GLY A 250 -8.24 2.29 -4.85
CA GLY A 250 -9.32 1.69 -5.61
C GLY A 250 -8.94 0.34 -6.18
N THR A 251 -9.81 -0.64 -6.04
CA THR A 251 -9.62 -1.99 -6.56
C THR A 251 -10.90 -2.58 -7.14
N GLY A 252 -10.77 -3.57 -8.02
CA GLY A 252 -11.87 -4.34 -8.59
C GLY A 252 -11.98 -5.75 -8.00
N LEU A 253 -11.77 -5.91 -6.67
CA LEU A 253 -11.70 -7.22 -6.02
C LEU A 253 -12.94 -8.11 -6.21
N GLU A 254 -14.12 -7.51 -6.35
CA GLU A 254 -15.39 -8.24 -6.51
C GLU A 254 -15.86 -8.32 -7.97
N ASP A 255 -15.04 -7.83 -8.92
CA ASP A 255 -15.40 -7.84 -10.33
C ASP A 255 -14.79 -9.08 -11.02
N ASP A 256 -15.51 -9.66 -11.96
CA ASP A 256 -15.14 -10.80 -12.82
C ASP A 256 -13.82 -10.58 -13.61
N SER A 257 -13.29 -9.36 -13.58
CA SER A 257 -12.00 -9.01 -14.18
C SER A 257 -10.77 -9.43 -13.35
N SER A 258 -10.96 -9.75 -12.06
CA SER A 258 -9.88 -10.21 -11.17
C SER A 258 -9.82 -11.74 -11.21
N THR A 259 -8.90 -12.28 -11.98
CA THR A 259 -8.79 -13.73 -12.20
C THR A 259 -7.34 -14.20 -12.03
N VAL A 260 -7.18 -15.35 -11.39
CA VAL A 260 -5.94 -16.13 -11.42
C VAL A 260 -6.24 -17.46 -12.08
N SER A 261 -5.45 -17.85 -13.05
CA SER A 261 -5.60 -19.17 -13.67
C SER A 261 -4.24 -19.79 -13.99
N PHE A 262 -4.18 -21.10 -13.81
CA PHE A 262 -3.10 -21.94 -14.30
C PHE A 262 -3.66 -22.87 -15.36
N PHE A 263 -2.98 -22.99 -16.48
CA PHE A 263 -3.33 -23.97 -17.50
C PHE A 263 -2.10 -24.54 -18.19
N PHE A 264 -2.18 -25.78 -18.58
CA PHE A 264 -1.11 -26.44 -19.30
C PHE A 264 -1.28 -26.27 -20.81
N ASP A 265 -0.28 -25.69 -21.46
CA ASP A 265 -0.23 -25.57 -22.91
C ASP A 265 0.48 -26.76 -23.52
N LYS A 266 -0.28 -27.68 -24.07
CA LYS A 266 0.21 -28.90 -24.73
C LYS A 266 1.10 -28.61 -25.96
N GLY A 267 0.95 -27.45 -26.58
CA GLY A 267 1.73 -27.07 -27.77
C GLY A 267 3.15 -26.65 -27.45
N GLN A 268 3.36 -26.12 -26.24
CA GLN A 268 4.67 -25.62 -25.78
C GLN A 268 5.24 -26.41 -24.60
N ASP A 269 4.50 -27.38 -24.08
CA ASP A 269 4.87 -28.20 -22.91
C ASP A 269 5.23 -27.34 -21.67
N VAL A 270 4.44 -26.31 -21.42
CA VAL A 270 4.62 -25.38 -20.29
C VAL A 270 3.32 -25.16 -19.54
N VAL A 271 3.43 -24.92 -18.24
CA VAL A 271 2.32 -24.43 -17.42
C VAL A 271 2.31 -22.91 -17.50
N LYS A 272 1.20 -22.33 -17.95
CA LYS A 272 0.99 -20.89 -18.04
C LYS A 272 0.23 -20.38 -16.81
N PHE A 273 0.77 -19.34 -16.20
CA PHE A 273 0.16 -18.60 -15.12
C PHE A 273 -0.35 -17.26 -15.65
N ILE A 274 -1.59 -16.92 -15.38
CA ILE A 274 -2.18 -15.62 -15.68
C ILE A 274 -2.85 -15.09 -14.40
N ALA A 275 -2.47 -13.87 -13.99
CA ALA A 275 -3.18 -13.12 -12.98
C ALA A 275 -3.59 -11.77 -13.54
N LYS A 276 -4.82 -11.35 -13.27
CA LYS A 276 -5.37 -10.05 -13.64
C LYS A 276 -6.02 -9.40 -12.43
N TRP A 277 -5.82 -8.11 -12.26
CA TRP A 277 -6.45 -7.33 -11.19
C TRP A 277 -6.51 -5.86 -11.58
N ARG A 278 -7.21 -5.06 -10.77
CA ARG A 278 -7.31 -3.61 -10.92
C ARG A 278 -6.76 -2.92 -9.69
N LEU A 279 -6.04 -1.83 -9.91
CA LEU A 279 -5.49 -1.03 -8.82
C LEU A 279 -5.36 0.42 -9.26
N GLY A 280 -5.67 1.32 -8.33
CA GLY A 280 -5.45 2.76 -8.46
C GLY A 280 -5.31 3.38 -7.09
N VAL A 281 -4.70 4.56 -7.00
CA VAL A 281 -4.58 5.34 -5.77
C VAL A 281 -4.77 6.81 -6.06
N ALA A 282 -5.44 7.50 -5.14
CA ALA A 282 -5.55 8.95 -5.16
C ALA A 282 -5.46 9.51 -3.74
N VAL A 283 -4.90 10.71 -3.62
CA VAL A 283 -4.88 11.49 -2.38
C VAL A 283 -5.90 12.60 -2.50
N SER A 284 -6.90 12.58 -1.62
CA SER A 284 -8.06 13.48 -1.74
C SER A 284 -7.75 14.94 -1.39
N GLN A 285 -6.97 15.19 -0.35
CA GLN A 285 -6.59 16.54 0.11
C GLN A 285 -5.10 16.59 0.39
N VAL A 286 -4.33 16.99 -0.62
CA VAL A 286 -2.86 17.01 -0.57
C VAL A 286 -2.33 18.10 0.39
N ASP A 287 -3.07 19.18 0.57
CA ASP A 287 -2.75 20.30 1.48
C ASP A 287 -2.71 19.91 2.96
N GLN A 288 -3.29 18.76 3.31
CA GLN A 288 -3.23 18.20 4.67
C GLN A 288 -1.96 17.39 4.95
N PHE A 289 -1.12 17.17 3.94
CA PHE A 289 0.07 16.35 4.05
C PHE A 289 1.35 17.19 4.23
N GLY A 290 2.22 16.67 5.08
CA GLY A 290 3.62 17.10 5.19
C GLY A 290 4.55 16.14 4.44
N THR A 291 5.57 16.64 3.76
CA THR A 291 6.56 15.83 3.05
C THR A 291 7.97 16.41 3.20
N ASN A 292 8.99 15.55 3.06
CA ASN A 292 10.37 16.03 2.99
C ASN A 292 10.80 16.44 1.56
N GLY A 293 9.99 16.12 0.52
CA GLY A 293 10.29 16.47 -0.86
C GLY A 293 11.56 15.86 -1.46
N LEU A 294 12.19 14.88 -0.77
CA LEU A 294 13.35 14.16 -1.28
C LEU A 294 12.89 13.06 -2.25
N ALA A 295 13.65 12.80 -3.31
CA ALA A 295 13.30 11.83 -4.35
C ALA A 295 13.74 10.41 -4.02
#